data_7487347fe3ad20404ae6ab531e5a79e2
#
_entry.id   7487347fe3ad20404ae6ab531e5a79e2
#
_cell.length_a   1.000
_cell.length_b   1.000
_cell.length_c   1.000
_cell.angle_alpha   90.00
_cell.angle_beta   90.00
_cell.angle_gamma   90.00
#
_symmetry.space_group_name_H-M   'P 1'
#
loop_
_entity.id
_entity.type
_entity.pdbx_description
1 polymer ?
#
loop_
_entity_poly.entity_id
_entity_poly.type
_entity_poly.pdbx_seq_one_letter_code
_entity_poly.pdbx_strand_id
1 'polypeptide(L)'
;QRLYLEHFGVDEHGLVPAWFAKDRNISYEEANQKYNDGITWKRAAHEKFGTRLITTSSVDFYRSDIRETLKQLLLNAGVPLQERTDVELYSMVLPEGSKQEKAFIRLIATFVTLLKSSCRSLKDVLKQTDEADDRRSEFVVKNIFRPVYERYAEALRSSGQIDFTDAILQATELCRATHPVSYEYIIVDEFQDISVDRYNFLIALREGNPPAKLYCVGDDWQSIYRFSGSDMALFNDFARFFGPTEINKIETIYRFGEPLVGLSARFIQRNTAQIKKNIRPFSGQMKPNYRSKPTTETAIAMSSDS
;
A
#
# COMPACT_ATOMS: atom_id res chain seq x y z
N GLN A 1 -17.59 35.55 -21.47
CA GLN A 1 -16.96 34.48 -22.25
C GLN A 1 -16.68 33.30 -21.33
N ARG A 2 -17.04 32.05 -21.71
CA ARG A 2 -16.77 30.87 -20.89
C ARG A 2 -15.26 30.56 -20.96
N LEU A 3 -14.64 30.35 -19.79
CA LEU A 3 -13.27 29.93 -19.63
C LEU A 3 -13.25 28.43 -19.26
N TYR A 4 -12.37 27.68 -19.89
CA TYR A 4 -12.16 26.27 -19.64
C TYR A 4 -10.72 26.05 -19.18
N LEU A 5 -10.52 25.13 -18.26
CA LEU A 5 -9.22 24.67 -17.81
C LEU A 5 -9.09 23.18 -18.11
N GLU A 6 -8.04 22.81 -18.80
CA GLU A 6 -7.70 21.41 -19.10
C GLU A 6 -6.30 21.08 -18.63
N HIS A 7 -6.14 19.93 -18.02
CA HIS A 7 -4.82 19.38 -17.69
C HIS A 7 -4.48 18.25 -18.66
N PHE A 8 -3.32 18.36 -19.31
CA PHE A 8 -2.84 17.33 -20.22
C PHE A 8 -1.78 16.47 -19.54
N GLY A 9 -2.02 15.15 -19.48
CA GLY A 9 -1.14 14.16 -18.87
C GLY A 9 0.08 13.80 -19.73
N VAL A 10 0.77 14.82 -20.27
CA VAL A 10 1.97 14.64 -21.10
C VAL A 10 3.19 15.27 -20.45
N ASP A 11 4.36 14.72 -20.79
CA ASP A 11 5.66 15.24 -20.37
C ASP A 11 6.12 16.45 -21.23
N GLU A 12 7.36 16.87 -21.05
CA GLU A 12 8.00 18.00 -21.78
C GLU A 12 8.15 17.77 -23.29
N HIS A 13 8.13 16.51 -23.72
CA HIS A 13 8.20 16.11 -25.11
C HIS A 13 6.82 15.82 -25.71
N GLY A 14 5.75 16.06 -24.94
CA GLY A 14 4.37 15.76 -25.34
C GLY A 14 4.04 14.28 -25.32
N LEU A 15 4.79 13.46 -24.59
CA LEU A 15 4.60 12.03 -24.53
C LEU A 15 3.75 11.64 -23.31
N VAL A 16 2.86 10.66 -23.50
CA VAL A 16 2.06 10.07 -22.41
C VAL A 16 2.90 9.11 -21.56
N PRO A 17 2.56 8.90 -20.27
CA PRO A 17 3.22 7.88 -19.46
C PRO A 17 3.06 6.47 -20.05
N ALA A 18 4.08 5.63 -19.91
CA ALA A 18 4.08 4.27 -20.49
C ALA A 18 2.89 3.40 -20.03
N TRP A 19 2.41 3.58 -18.79
CA TRP A 19 1.25 2.87 -18.29
C TRP A 19 -0.04 3.17 -19.08
N PHE A 20 -0.16 4.35 -19.68
CA PHE A 20 -1.34 4.75 -20.44
C PHE A 20 -1.54 3.89 -21.71
N ALA A 21 -0.47 3.47 -22.36
CA ALA A 21 -0.50 2.55 -23.49
C ALA A 21 -0.84 1.11 -23.01
N LYS A 22 -0.22 0.70 -21.90
CA LYS A 22 -0.41 -0.64 -21.31
C LYS A 22 -1.87 -0.87 -20.88
N ASP A 23 -2.47 0.09 -20.19
CA ASP A 23 -3.86 0.00 -19.74
C ASP A 23 -4.87 -0.10 -20.88
N ARG A 24 -4.54 0.42 -22.06
CA ARG A 24 -5.36 0.38 -23.26
C ARG A 24 -5.02 -0.74 -24.23
N ASN A 25 -3.99 -1.52 -23.92
CA ASN A 25 -3.49 -2.60 -24.76
C ASN A 25 -3.19 -2.18 -26.20
N ILE A 26 -2.55 -1.00 -26.36
CA ILE A 26 -2.13 -0.43 -27.66
C ILE A 26 -0.63 -0.14 -27.62
N SER A 27 -0.01 0.10 -28.80
CA SER A 27 1.38 0.48 -28.85
C SER A 27 1.64 1.86 -28.22
N TYR A 28 2.86 2.11 -27.75
CA TYR A 28 3.20 3.39 -27.14
C TYR A 28 3.13 4.55 -28.17
N GLU A 29 3.48 4.29 -29.41
CA GLU A 29 3.38 5.26 -30.49
C GLU A 29 1.92 5.61 -30.79
N GLU A 30 1.06 4.60 -30.90
CA GLU A 30 -0.38 4.79 -31.11
C GLU A 30 -1.02 5.56 -29.95
N ALA A 31 -0.62 5.25 -28.70
CA ALA A 31 -1.10 5.95 -27.52
C ALA A 31 -0.74 7.44 -27.56
N ASN A 32 0.51 7.77 -27.91
CA ASN A 32 0.98 9.15 -28.02
C ASN A 32 0.26 9.89 -29.17
N GLN A 33 0.17 9.28 -30.34
CA GLN A 33 -0.53 9.86 -31.48
C GLN A 33 -1.97 10.21 -31.15
N LYS A 34 -2.73 9.22 -30.65
CA LYS A 34 -4.15 9.39 -30.32
C LYS A 34 -4.39 10.44 -29.23
N TYR A 35 -3.50 10.52 -28.24
CA TYR A 35 -3.62 11.51 -27.16
C TYR A 35 -3.34 12.93 -27.70
N ASN A 36 -2.30 13.11 -28.51
CA ASN A 36 -1.96 14.39 -29.11
C ASN A 36 -2.98 14.86 -30.16
N ASP A 37 -3.55 13.95 -30.93
CA ASP A 37 -4.68 14.26 -31.81
C ASP A 37 -5.88 14.79 -31.01
N GLY A 38 -6.15 14.18 -29.83
CA GLY A 38 -7.16 14.67 -28.91
C GLY A 38 -6.88 16.07 -28.36
N ILE A 39 -5.63 16.38 -28.03
CA ILE A 39 -5.22 17.74 -27.60
C ILE A 39 -5.46 18.74 -28.73
N THR A 40 -5.01 18.41 -29.93
CA THR A 40 -5.16 19.25 -31.13
C THR A 40 -6.63 19.51 -31.42
N TRP A 41 -7.46 18.48 -31.39
CA TRP A 41 -8.91 18.60 -31.59
C TRP A 41 -9.57 19.52 -30.53
N LYS A 42 -9.22 19.36 -29.26
CA LYS A 42 -9.74 20.21 -28.18
C LYS A 42 -9.41 21.68 -28.40
N ARG A 43 -8.14 21.97 -28.72
CA ARG A 43 -7.70 23.35 -29.01
C ARG A 43 -8.47 23.96 -30.20
N ALA A 44 -8.58 23.22 -31.30
CA ALA A 44 -9.35 23.65 -32.45
C ALA A 44 -10.85 23.86 -32.17
N ALA A 45 -11.45 23.02 -31.33
CA ALA A 45 -12.81 23.18 -30.88
C ALA A 45 -13.02 24.48 -30.09
N HIS A 46 -12.14 24.79 -29.15
CA HIS A 46 -12.22 26.02 -28.38
C HIS A 46 -12.04 27.27 -29.25
N GLU A 47 -11.14 27.23 -30.22
CA GLU A 47 -10.94 28.29 -31.19
C GLU A 47 -12.21 28.48 -32.07
N LYS A 48 -12.74 27.39 -32.64
CA LYS A 48 -13.96 27.39 -33.44
C LYS A 48 -15.17 27.98 -32.74
N PHE A 49 -15.33 27.69 -31.45
CA PHE A 49 -16.47 28.16 -30.65
C PHE A 49 -16.22 29.46 -29.89
N GLY A 50 -15.08 30.13 -30.12
CA GLY A 50 -14.71 31.38 -29.48
C GLY A 50 -14.64 31.30 -27.96
N THR A 51 -14.32 30.13 -27.42
CA THR A 51 -14.14 29.92 -25.98
C THR A 51 -12.65 30.01 -25.59
N ARG A 52 -12.37 30.42 -24.36
CA ARG A 52 -10.96 30.49 -23.88
C ARG A 52 -10.59 29.18 -23.19
N LEU A 53 -9.44 28.64 -23.58
CA LEU A 53 -8.87 27.45 -22.98
C LEU A 53 -7.55 27.80 -22.29
N ILE A 54 -7.43 27.53 -21.01
CA ILE A 54 -6.19 27.47 -20.24
C ILE A 54 -5.75 26.02 -20.17
N THR A 55 -4.47 25.75 -20.37
CA THR A 55 -3.94 24.39 -20.30
C THR A 55 -2.77 24.33 -19.33
N THR A 56 -2.70 23.24 -18.57
CA THR A 56 -1.53 22.81 -17.80
C THR A 56 -1.12 21.42 -18.26
N SER A 57 0.13 21.04 -17.97
CA SER A 57 0.66 19.72 -18.28
C SER A 57 1.26 19.05 -17.05
N SER A 58 1.60 17.77 -17.13
CA SER A 58 2.27 17.08 -16.03
C SER A 58 3.59 17.71 -15.64
N VAL A 59 4.26 18.38 -16.58
CA VAL A 59 5.53 19.09 -16.34
C VAL A 59 5.37 20.21 -15.32
N ASP A 60 4.24 20.91 -15.36
CA ASP A 60 3.97 22.05 -14.49
C ASP A 60 3.93 21.65 -13.00
N PHE A 61 3.66 20.36 -12.71
CA PHE A 61 3.68 19.81 -11.34
C PHE A 61 5.10 19.54 -10.81
N TYR A 62 6.08 19.34 -11.69
CA TYR A 62 7.41 18.89 -11.30
C TYR A 62 8.49 19.95 -11.48
N ARG A 63 8.30 20.87 -12.43
CA ARG A 63 9.30 21.91 -12.76
C ARG A 63 9.01 23.28 -12.17
N SER A 64 7.77 23.53 -11.79
CA SER A 64 7.35 24.81 -11.21
C SER A 64 6.40 24.58 -10.04
N ASP A 65 6.14 25.63 -9.26
CA ASP A 65 5.02 25.60 -8.34
C ASP A 65 3.73 25.71 -9.18
N ILE A 66 3.04 24.61 -9.37
CA ILE A 66 1.78 24.53 -10.13
C ILE A 66 0.74 25.52 -9.62
N ARG A 67 0.74 25.85 -8.33
CA ARG A 67 -0.18 26.83 -7.75
C ARG A 67 0.12 28.21 -8.27
N GLU A 68 1.37 28.62 -8.30
CA GLU A 68 1.76 29.91 -8.83
C GLU A 68 1.57 29.97 -10.35
N THR A 69 1.93 28.91 -11.09
CA THR A 69 1.69 28.80 -12.52
C THR A 69 0.19 28.97 -12.85
N LEU A 70 -0.67 28.23 -12.15
CA LEU A 70 -2.12 28.29 -12.36
C LEU A 70 -2.68 29.66 -11.96
N LYS A 71 -2.20 30.25 -10.86
CA LYS A 71 -2.57 31.58 -10.40
C LYS A 71 -2.29 32.64 -11.49
N GLN A 72 -1.11 32.60 -12.07
CA GLN A 72 -0.74 33.51 -13.15
C GLN A 72 -1.59 33.32 -14.41
N LEU A 73 -1.84 32.07 -14.81
CA LEU A 73 -2.68 31.74 -15.96
C LEU A 73 -4.13 32.26 -15.78
N LEU A 74 -4.69 32.10 -14.57
CA LEU A 74 -6.05 32.57 -14.24
C LEU A 74 -6.12 34.10 -14.19
N LEU A 75 -5.14 34.78 -13.55
CA LEU A 75 -5.07 36.25 -13.51
C LEU A 75 -4.95 36.83 -14.93
N ASN A 76 -4.10 36.25 -15.78
CA ASN A 76 -3.94 36.65 -17.19
C ASN A 76 -5.22 36.43 -18.00
N ALA A 77 -6.06 35.48 -17.57
CA ALA A 77 -7.37 35.23 -18.15
C ALA A 77 -8.47 36.17 -17.62
N GLY A 78 -8.14 37.06 -16.65
CA GLY A 78 -9.09 37.97 -16.03
C GLY A 78 -10.02 37.30 -15.01
N VAL A 79 -9.62 36.18 -14.42
CA VAL A 79 -10.36 35.52 -13.37
C VAL A 79 -10.01 36.17 -12.03
N PRO A 80 -10.96 36.71 -11.29
CA PRO A 80 -10.70 37.21 -9.93
C PRO A 80 -10.39 36.03 -9.02
N LEU A 81 -9.24 36.08 -8.36
CA LEU A 81 -8.86 35.08 -7.38
C LEU A 81 -9.23 35.51 -5.98
N GLN A 82 -9.82 34.62 -5.22
CA GLN A 82 -10.09 34.81 -3.80
C GLN A 82 -9.15 33.89 -3.01
N GLU A 83 -8.32 34.48 -2.18
CA GLU A 83 -7.51 33.71 -1.25
C GLU A 83 -8.42 33.05 -0.21
N ARG A 84 -8.14 31.78 0.03
CA ARG A 84 -8.80 30.96 1.04
C ARG A 84 -7.77 30.39 1.98
N THR A 85 -8.15 30.17 3.21
CA THR A 85 -7.30 29.48 4.18
C THR A 85 -7.16 28.01 3.80
N ASP A 86 -6.06 27.39 4.23
CA ASP A 86 -5.83 25.95 4.00
C ASP A 86 -6.97 25.09 4.58
N VAL A 87 -7.57 25.51 5.70
CA VAL A 87 -8.71 24.83 6.33
C VAL A 87 -9.95 24.88 5.44
N GLU A 88 -10.25 26.04 4.84
CA GLU A 88 -11.38 26.18 3.90
C GLU A 88 -11.15 25.34 2.65
N LEU A 89 -9.92 25.37 2.09
CA LEU A 89 -9.57 24.57 0.92
C LEU A 89 -9.69 23.07 1.22
N TYR A 90 -9.18 22.64 2.36
CA TYR A 90 -9.29 21.25 2.80
C TYR A 90 -10.75 20.81 2.90
N SER A 91 -11.60 21.62 3.57
CA SER A 91 -13.02 21.30 3.74
C SER A 91 -13.80 21.25 2.44
N MET A 92 -13.37 22.01 1.43
CA MET A 92 -13.99 21.97 0.08
C MET A 92 -13.60 20.71 -0.71
N VAL A 93 -12.35 20.27 -0.59
CA VAL A 93 -11.82 19.11 -1.35
C VAL A 93 -12.13 17.79 -0.65
N LEU A 94 -12.04 17.79 0.66
CA LEU A 94 -12.28 16.64 1.54
C LEU A 94 -13.31 17.03 2.61
N PRO A 95 -14.61 17.11 2.28
CA PRO A 95 -15.63 17.41 3.26
C PRO A 95 -15.60 16.43 4.43
N GLU A 96 -15.77 16.97 5.65
CA GLU A 96 -15.74 16.19 6.88
C GLU A 96 -16.71 14.99 6.84
N GLY A 97 -16.23 13.82 7.23
CA GLY A 97 -17.01 12.57 7.21
C GLY A 97 -17.21 11.98 5.83
N SER A 98 -16.71 12.63 4.75
CA SER A 98 -16.82 12.11 3.38
C SER A 98 -16.09 10.78 3.19
N LYS A 99 -16.49 10.01 2.16
CA LYS A 99 -15.79 8.77 1.80
C LYS A 99 -14.34 9.04 1.39
N GLN A 100 -14.10 10.16 0.72
CA GLN A 100 -12.79 10.60 0.25
C GLN A 100 -11.86 10.92 1.42
N GLU A 101 -12.35 11.69 2.39
CA GLU A 101 -11.60 12.00 3.61
C GLU A 101 -11.23 10.73 4.38
N LYS A 102 -12.20 9.85 4.64
CA LYS A 102 -11.96 8.57 5.33
C LYS A 102 -10.96 7.70 4.59
N ALA A 103 -11.02 7.67 3.25
CA ALA A 103 -10.06 6.93 2.43
C ALA A 103 -8.65 7.53 2.53
N PHE A 104 -8.55 8.87 2.50
CA PHE A 104 -7.28 9.58 2.65
C PHE A 104 -6.65 9.34 4.03
N ILE A 105 -7.42 9.49 5.10
CA ILE A 105 -6.96 9.22 6.48
C ILE A 105 -6.46 7.78 6.60
N ARG A 106 -7.21 6.81 6.06
CA ARG A 106 -6.82 5.41 6.08
C ARG A 106 -5.52 5.16 5.31
N LEU A 107 -5.35 5.79 4.15
CA LEU A 107 -4.12 5.70 3.35
C LEU A 107 -2.91 6.22 4.15
N ILE A 108 -3.03 7.40 4.75
CA ILE A 108 -1.96 7.98 5.57
C ILE A 108 -1.65 7.11 6.78
N ALA A 109 -2.66 6.63 7.50
CA ALA A 109 -2.48 5.73 8.64
C ALA A 109 -1.77 4.43 8.25
N THR A 110 -2.16 3.83 7.11
CA THR A 110 -1.47 2.66 6.56
C THR A 110 0.00 2.96 6.27
N PHE A 111 0.29 4.11 5.66
CA PHE A 111 1.66 4.49 5.33
C PHE A 111 2.52 4.75 6.59
N VAL A 112 1.95 5.35 7.64
CA VAL A 112 2.60 5.49 8.96
C VAL A 112 2.94 4.12 9.54
N THR A 113 1.98 3.19 9.53
CA THR A 113 2.21 1.82 10.02
C THR A 113 3.31 1.12 9.24
N LEU A 114 3.27 1.18 7.90
CA LEU A 114 4.29 0.55 7.04
C LEU A 114 5.68 1.15 7.26
N LEU A 115 5.79 2.47 7.37
CA LEU A 115 7.06 3.14 7.63
C LEU A 115 7.67 2.68 8.94
N LYS A 116 6.88 2.71 10.02
CA LYS A 116 7.34 2.36 11.37
C LYS A 116 7.65 0.85 11.50
N SER A 117 6.76 -0.02 11.01
CA SER A 117 6.94 -1.48 11.09
C SER A 117 8.08 -2.01 10.23
N SER A 118 8.46 -1.29 9.16
CA SER A 118 9.66 -1.59 8.37
C SER A 118 10.96 -1.10 9.00
N CYS A 119 10.91 -0.42 10.14
CA CYS A 119 12.07 0.22 10.80
C CYS A 119 12.85 1.15 9.88
N ARG A 120 12.20 1.74 8.87
CA ARG A 120 12.81 2.68 7.93
C ARG A 120 12.54 4.12 8.34
N SER A 121 13.49 4.98 8.04
CA SER A 121 13.30 6.42 8.21
C SER A 121 12.66 7.05 6.97
N LEU A 122 12.07 8.24 7.14
CA LEU A 122 11.64 9.06 6.00
C LEU A 122 12.77 9.38 5.02
N LYS A 123 14.00 9.51 5.53
CA LYS A 123 15.19 9.74 4.68
C LYS A 123 15.46 8.56 3.77
N ASP A 124 15.30 7.32 4.27
CA ASP A 124 15.49 6.11 3.47
C ASP A 124 14.45 6.00 2.37
N VAL A 125 13.18 6.36 2.66
CA VAL A 125 12.11 6.36 1.66
C VAL A 125 12.37 7.41 0.60
N LEU A 126 12.76 8.63 0.97
CA LEU A 126 13.08 9.70 0.03
C LEU A 126 14.29 9.36 -0.85
N LYS A 127 15.33 8.75 -0.27
CA LYS A 127 16.47 8.27 -1.03
C LYS A 127 16.07 7.24 -2.08
N GLN A 128 15.19 6.31 -1.71
CA GLN A 128 14.69 5.30 -2.65
C GLN A 128 13.87 5.89 -3.79
N THR A 129 13.05 6.93 -3.52
CA THR A 129 12.27 7.60 -4.59
C THR A 129 13.17 8.39 -5.52
N ASP A 130 14.24 8.98 -5.01
CA ASP A 130 15.25 9.69 -5.80
C ASP A 130 16.05 8.73 -6.70
N GLU A 131 16.54 7.61 -6.14
CA GLU A 131 17.25 6.56 -6.89
C GLU A 131 16.39 5.93 -8.00
N ALA A 132 15.06 5.86 -7.79
CA ALA A 132 14.10 5.35 -8.77
C ALA A 132 13.63 6.40 -9.79
N ASP A 133 14.10 7.66 -9.69
CA ASP A 133 13.59 8.83 -10.44
C ASP A 133 12.06 8.97 -10.39
N ASP A 134 11.45 8.54 -9.27
CA ASP A 134 10.01 8.62 -9.06
C ASP A 134 9.62 9.96 -8.39
N ARG A 135 9.63 11.00 -9.20
CA ARG A 135 9.33 12.39 -8.76
C ARG A 135 7.93 12.53 -8.17
N ARG A 136 6.98 11.70 -8.63
CA ARG A 136 5.62 11.74 -8.11
C ARG A 136 5.57 11.21 -6.68
N SER A 137 6.18 10.07 -6.42
CA SER A 137 6.29 9.51 -5.07
C SER A 137 7.10 10.42 -4.16
N GLU A 138 8.20 10.98 -4.66
CA GLU A 138 9.00 11.96 -3.93
C GLU A 138 8.16 13.18 -3.50
N PHE A 139 7.39 13.75 -4.44
CA PHE A 139 6.49 14.88 -4.14
C PHE A 139 5.46 14.53 -3.07
N VAL A 140 4.80 13.37 -3.19
CA VAL A 140 3.80 12.91 -2.22
C VAL A 140 4.43 12.71 -0.84
N VAL A 141 5.60 12.08 -0.78
CA VAL A 141 6.28 11.84 0.50
C VAL A 141 6.74 13.15 1.13
N LYS A 142 7.35 14.06 0.37
CA LYS A 142 7.86 15.35 0.89
C LYS A 142 6.76 16.31 1.32
N ASN A 143 5.71 16.44 0.50
CA ASN A 143 4.77 17.56 0.64
C ASN A 143 3.44 17.16 1.27
N ILE A 144 3.11 15.88 1.33
CA ILE A 144 1.86 15.39 1.90
C ILE A 144 2.14 14.52 3.12
N PHE A 145 2.86 13.42 2.94
CA PHE A 145 3.04 12.45 4.02
C PHE A 145 3.92 12.96 5.15
N ARG A 146 5.09 13.53 4.83
CA ARG A 146 6.04 13.99 5.84
C ARG A 146 5.46 15.01 6.82
N PRO A 147 4.78 16.09 6.39
CA PRO A 147 4.19 17.04 7.33
C PRO A 147 3.16 16.41 8.28
N VAL A 148 2.35 15.48 7.76
CA VAL A 148 1.36 14.76 8.57
C VAL A 148 2.04 13.83 9.57
N TYR A 149 3.05 13.09 9.12
CA TYR A 149 3.82 12.18 9.98
C TYR A 149 4.57 12.93 11.10
N GLU A 150 5.25 14.03 10.78
CA GLU A 150 5.96 14.85 11.76
C GLU A 150 5.01 15.39 12.82
N ARG A 151 3.82 15.86 12.40
CA ARG A 151 2.77 16.35 13.32
C ARG A 151 2.17 15.22 14.17
N TYR A 152 1.97 14.05 13.59
CA TYR A 152 1.53 12.86 14.33
C TYR A 152 2.54 12.46 15.39
N ALA A 153 3.82 12.36 15.03
CA ALA A 153 4.90 12.02 15.94
C ALA A 153 5.05 13.06 17.08
N GLU A 154 4.87 14.35 16.78
CA GLU A 154 4.88 15.41 17.76
C GLU A 154 3.67 15.34 18.71
N ALA A 155 2.49 15.05 18.20
CA ALA A 155 1.28 14.88 19.02
C ALA A 155 1.43 13.72 20.01
N LEU A 156 1.99 12.60 19.59
CA LEU A 156 2.28 11.48 20.48
C LEU A 156 3.29 11.86 21.58
N ARG A 157 4.40 12.52 21.20
CA ARG A 157 5.42 12.97 22.16
C ARG A 157 4.87 13.95 23.18
N SER A 158 4.14 14.97 22.74
CA SER A 158 3.60 16.02 23.61
C SER A 158 2.52 15.50 24.56
N SER A 159 1.78 14.46 24.17
CA SER A 159 0.76 13.82 25.03
C SER A 159 1.32 12.68 25.89
N GLY A 160 2.61 12.32 25.75
CA GLY A 160 3.20 11.17 26.44
C GLY A 160 2.61 9.83 26.01
N GLN A 161 2.06 9.76 24.78
CA GLN A 161 1.45 8.56 24.22
C GLN A 161 2.39 7.87 23.24
N ILE A 162 2.17 6.58 23.06
CA ILE A 162 2.86 5.75 22.07
C ILE A 162 1.82 4.95 21.29
N ASP A 163 2.09 4.64 20.03
CA ASP A 163 1.29 3.67 19.28
C ASP A 163 1.85 2.24 19.44
N PHE A 164 1.15 1.26 18.88
CA PHE A 164 1.53 -0.15 18.98
C PHE A 164 2.93 -0.44 18.40
N THR A 165 3.31 0.25 17.32
CA THR A 165 4.64 0.07 16.71
C THR A 165 5.72 0.69 17.60
N ASP A 166 5.45 1.87 18.19
CA ASP A 166 6.37 2.47 19.17
C ASP A 166 6.59 1.54 20.38
N ALA A 167 5.52 0.88 20.85
CA ALA A 167 5.64 -0.07 21.94
C ALA A 167 6.59 -1.23 21.60
N ILE A 168 6.51 -1.78 20.38
CA ILE A 168 7.43 -2.83 19.90
C ILE A 168 8.87 -2.30 19.81
N LEU A 169 9.05 -1.11 19.22
CA LEU A 169 10.38 -0.50 19.07
C LEU A 169 11.03 -0.22 20.44
N GLN A 170 10.29 0.37 21.38
CA GLN A 170 10.78 0.63 22.74
C GLN A 170 11.05 -0.65 23.50
N ALA A 171 10.21 -1.68 23.38
CA ALA A 171 10.45 -2.99 23.96
C ALA A 171 11.74 -3.63 23.41
N THR A 172 11.99 -3.47 22.10
CA THR A 172 13.22 -3.95 21.46
C THR A 172 14.46 -3.29 22.08
N GLU A 173 14.44 -1.97 22.22
CA GLU A 173 15.55 -1.23 22.85
C GLU A 173 15.73 -1.60 24.32
N LEU A 174 14.63 -1.73 25.06
CA LEU A 174 14.67 -2.13 26.47
C LEU A 174 15.25 -3.54 26.63
N CYS A 175 14.85 -4.50 25.79
CA CYS A 175 15.41 -5.85 25.81
C CYS A 175 16.92 -5.85 25.57
N ARG A 176 17.40 -5.06 24.62
CA ARG A 176 18.84 -4.93 24.34
C ARG A 176 19.62 -4.29 25.50
N ALA A 177 19.02 -3.31 26.16
CA ALA A 177 19.67 -2.57 27.23
C ALA A 177 19.73 -3.33 28.57
N THR A 178 18.69 -4.09 28.92
CA THR A 178 18.49 -4.60 30.26
C THR A 178 18.45 -6.13 30.37
N HIS A 179 18.22 -6.84 29.29
CA HIS A 179 18.01 -8.30 29.29
C HIS A 179 17.04 -8.76 30.38
N PRO A 180 15.83 -8.23 30.49
CA PRO A 180 15.04 -8.23 31.72
C PRO A 180 14.48 -9.60 32.11
N VAL A 181 14.41 -10.56 31.21
CA VAL A 181 13.75 -11.86 31.43
C VAL A 181 14.55 -12.98 30.78
N SER A 182 14.68 -14.10 31.46
CA SER A 182 15.30 -15.32 30.96
C SER A 182 14.22 -16.29 30.47
N TYR A 183 14.34 -16.73 29.21
CA TYR A 183 13.46 -17.73 28.59
C TYR A 183 14.26 -18.95 28.14
N GLU A 184 13.70 -20.14 28.33
CA GLU A 184 14.22 -21.38 27.71
C GLU A 184 13.67 -21.57 26.30
N TYR A 185 12.42 -21.12 26.08
CA TYR A 185 11.73 -21.23 24.80
C TYR A 185 11.07 -19.91 24.44
N ILE A 186 11.20 -19.52 23.19
CA ILE A 186 10.46 -18.40 22.58
C ILE A 186 9.59 -19.02 21.50
N ILE A 187 8.26 -18.97 21.70
CA ILE A 187 7.30 -19.58 20.80
C ILE A 187 6.51 -18.44 20.11
N VAL A 188 6.46 -18.48 18.77
CA VAL A 188 5.76 -17.49 17.95
C VAL A 188 4.73 -18.19 17.07
N ASP A 189 3.48 -17.82 17.24
CA ASP A 189 2.38 -18.26 16.39
C ASP A 189 2.11 -17.26 15.27
N GLU A 190 1.43 -17.70 14.19
CA GLU A 190 1.10 -16.89 13.01
C GLU A 190 2.32 -16.14 12.42
N PHE A 191 3.46 -16.83 12.37
CA PHE A 191 4.74 -16.23 11.99
C PHE A 191 4.76 -15.64 10.57
N GLN A 192 3.85 -16.06 9.66
CA GLN A 192 3.72 -15.48 8.33
C GLN A 192 3.31 -13.99 8.34
N ASP A 193 2.83 -13.48 9.48
CA ASP A 193 2.43 -12.08 9.63
C ASP A 193 3.50 -11.22 10.30
N ILE A 194 4.72 -11.75 10.40
CA ILE A 194 5.83 -11.03 11.02
C ILE A 194 6.26 -9.81 10.18
N SER A 195 6.51 -8.70 10.86
CA SER A 195 7.07 -7.46 10.31
C SER A 195 8.52 -7.27 10.79
N VAL A 196 9.24 -6.34 10.18
CA VAL A 196 10.66 -6.11 10.51
C VAL A 196 10.85 -5.64 11.96
N ASP A 197 9.95 -4.82 12.49
CA ASP A 197 9.98 -4.40 13.90
C ASP A 197 9.84 -5.57 14.87
N ARG A 198 8.91 -6.50 14.60
CA ARG A 198 8.71 -7.72 15.40
C ARG A 198 9.88 -8.69 15.25
N TYR A 199 10.45 -8.81 14.04
CA TYR A 199 11.68 -9.55 13.84
C TYR A 199 12.82 -9.00 14.71
N ASN A 200 13.04 -7.69 14.70
CA ASN A 200 14.07 -7.05 15.52
C ASN A 200 13.83 -7.28 17.02
N PHE A 201 12.59 -7.27 17.47
CA PHE A 201 12.21 -7.61 18.83
C PHE A 201 12.56 -9.05 19.20
N LEU A 202 12.24 -10.02 18.31
CA LEU A 202 12.62 -11.43 18.52
C LEU A 202 14.14 -11.64 18.58
N ILE A 203 14.89 -10.93 17.75
CA ILE A 203 16.35 -10.98 17.79
C ILE A 203 16.87 -10.42 19.13
N ALA A 204 16.34 -9.29 19.58
CA ALA A 204 16.72 -8.70 20.87
C ALA A 204 16.42 -9.64 22.06
N LEU A 205 15.28 -10.34 22.02
CA LEU A 205 14.94 -11.36 23.02
C LEU A 205 15.92 -12.54 23.00
N ARG A 206 16.32 -13.02 21.82
CA ARG A 206 17.29 -14.11 21.67
C ARG A 206 18.69 -13.71 22.14
N GLU A 207 19.12 -12.51 21.78
CA GLU A 207 20.42 -11.97 22.22
C GLU A 207 20.51 -11.89 23.76
N GLY A 208 19.42 -11.53 24.42
CA GLY A 208 19.31 -11.56 25.86
C GLY A 208 19.16 -12.96 26.49
N ASN A 209 18.86 -13.98 25.65
CA ASN A 209 18.64 -15.35 26.12
C ASN A 209 19.37 -16.35 25.21
N PRO A 210 20.71 -16.38 25.19
CA PRO A 210 21.49 -17.22 24.27
C PRO A 210 21.11 -18.71 24.23
N PRO A 211 20.73 -19.37 25.34
CA PRO A 211 20.30 -20.76 25.33
C PRO A 211 18.87 -20.97 24.85
N ALA A 212 18.06 -19.90 24.68
CA ALA A 212 16.65 -20.03 24.32
C ALA A 212 16.47 -20.61 22.92
N LYS A 213 15.57 -21.59 22.83
CA LYS A 213 15.16 -22.19 21.55
C LYS A 213 14.00 -21.40 20.98
N LEU A 214 14.14 -20.99 19.72
CA LEU A 214 13.05 -20.32 18.97
C LEU A 214 12.22 -21.36 18.23
N TYR A 215 10.90 -21.34 18.42
CA TYR A 215 9.95 -22.18 17.74
C TYR A 215 8.87 -21.31 17.10
N CYS A 216 8.80 -21.32 15.76
CA CYS A 216 7.85 -20.50 15.00
C CYS A 216 6.87 -21.38 14.26
N VAL A 217 5.59 -21.06 14.33
CA VAL A 217 4.52 -21.73 13.59
C VAL A 217 3.84 -20.72 12.67
N GLY A 218 3.57 -21.10 11.45
CA GLY A 218 2.89 -20.21 10.49
C GLY A 218 2.53 -20.94 9.20
N ASP A 219 1.70 -20.28 8.41
CA ASP A 219 1.21 -20.78 7.14
C ASP A 219 1.28 -19.69 6.08
N ASP A 220 2.26 -19.76 5.16
CA ASP A 220 2.43 -18.77 4.08
C ASP A 220 1.19 -18.64 3.17
N TRP A 221 0.33 -19.67 3.11
CA TRP A 221 -0.93 -19.61 2.38
C TRP A 221 -1.97 -18.71 3.04
N GLN A 222 -1.80 -18.38 4.32
CA GLN A 222 -2.66 -17.48 5.09
C GLN A 222 -2.09 -16.06 5.21
N SER A 223 -0.94 -15.77 4.60
CA SER A 223 -0.36 -14.43 4.62
C SER A 223 -1.16 -13.45 3.77
N ILE A 224 -2.02 -12.69 4.40
CA ILE A 224 -2.87 -11.66 3.79
C ILE A 224 -2.60 -10.26 4.34
N TYR A 225 -1.66 -10.11 5.28
CA TYR A 225 -1.40 -8.87 6.02
C TYR A 225 -0.20 -8.07 5.51
N ARG A 226 0.18 -8.22 4.23
CA ARG A 226 1.26 -7.43 3.62
C ARG A 226 1.03 -5.91 3.73
N PHE A 227 -0.23 -5.49 3.68
CA PHE A 227 -0.61 -4.09 3.84
C PHE A 227 -0.39 -3.53 5.26
N SER A 228 -0.23 -4.38 6.27
CA SER A 228 0.10 -4.00 7.65
C SER A 228 1.58 -4.16 7.99
N GLY A 229 2.43 -4.45 6.99
CA GLY A 229 3.88 -4.48 7.13
C GLY A 229 4.50 -5.86 7.31
N SER A 230 3.75 -6.96 7.10
CA SER A 230 4.35 -8.29 7.12
C SER A 230 5.35 -8.46 5.96
N ASP A 231 6.49 -9.08 6.25
CA ASP A 231 7.54 -9.38 5.30
C ASP A 231 7.71 -10.88 5.12
N MET A 232 7.21 -11.40 4.00
CA MET A 232 7.28 -12.81 3.66
C MET A 232 8.72 -13.35 3.48
N ALA A 233 9.71 -12.49 3.26
CA ALA A 233 11.09 -12.93 3.19
C ALA A 233 11.55 -13.49 4.54
N LEU A 234 11.10 -12.91 5.65
CA LEU A 234 11.39 -13.40 7.00
C LEU A 234 10.85 -14.81 7.25
N PHE A 235 9.71 -15.14 6.64
CA PHE A 235 9.11 -16.47 6.72
C PHE A 235 9.77 -17.45 5.76
N ASN A 236 9.89 -17.09 4.49
CA ASN A 236 10.37 -17.99 3.43
C ASN A 236 11.86 -18.31 3.57
N ASP A 237 12.66 -17.32 3.98
CA ASP A 237 14.11 -17.45 4.12
C ASP A 237 14.53 -17.58 5.59
N PHE A 238 13.72 -18.25 6.41
CA PHE A 238 13.86 -18.31 7.87
C PHE A 238 15.30 -18.62 8.33
N ALA A 239 15.95 -19.62 7.72
CA ALA A 239 17.32 -19.99 8.09
C ALA A 239 18.35 -18.89 7.83
N ARG A 240 18.11 -18.00 6.86
CA ARG A 240 18.96 -16.85 6.56
C ARG A 240 18.92 -15.81 7.70
N PHE A 241 17.75 -15.63 8.31
CA PHE A 241 17.52 -14.60 9.34
C PHE A 241 17.77 -15.11 10.76
N PHE A 242 17.50 -16.41 11.01
CA PHE A 242 17.56 -16.99 12.37
C PHE A 242 18.67 -18.01 12.56
N GLY A 243 19.41 -18.36 11.48
CA GLY A 243 20.49 -19.34 11.53
C GLY A 243 20.01 -20.78 11.27
N PRO A 244 20.84 -21.79 11.60
CA PRO A 244 20.51 -23.19 11.36
C PRO A 244 19.15 -23.57 11.94
N THR A 245 18.29 -24.16 11.11
CA THR A 245 16.88 -24.36 11.43
C THR A 245 16.40 -25.71 10.93
N GLU A 246 15.59 -26.39 11.73
CA GLU A 246 14.81 -27.55 11.31
C GLU A 246 13.41 -27.07 10.88
N ILE A 247 12.97 -27.47 9.67
CA ILE A 247 11.67 -27.12 9.12
C ILE A 247 10.81 -28.36 9.02
N ASN A 248 9.70 -28.36 9.74
CA ASN A 248 8.69 -29.40 9.70
C ASN A 248 7.41 -28.90 9.02
N LYS A 249 6.81 -29.74 8.15
CA LYS A 249 5.56 -29.39 7.47
C LYS A 249 4.40 -30.18 8.04
N ILE A 250 3.33 -29.45 8.40
CA ILE A 250 2.05 -30.05 8.79
C ILE A 250 1.19 -30.13 7.52
N GLU A 251 1.03 -31.34 6.98
CA GLU A 251 0.33 -31.58 5.71
C GLU A 251 -1.07 -32.18 5.88
N THR A 252 -1.48 -32.53 7.11
CA THR A 252 -2.79 -33.09 7.38
C THR A 252 -3.76 -32.01 7.82
N ILE A 253 -4.88 -31.84 7.10
CA ILE A 253 -5.96 -30.91 7.44
C ILE A 253 -7.11 -31.67 8.12
N TYR A 254 -7.50 -31.18 9.30
CA TYR A 254 -8.62 -31.73 10.09
C TYR A 254 -9.93 -30.96 9.90
N ARG A 255 -9.89 -29.74 9.33
CA ARG A 255 -11.05 -28.87 9.21
C ARG A 255 -11.95 -29.18 8.01
N PHE A 256 -11.37 -29.72 6.93
CA PHE A 256 -12.05 -29.94 5.66
C PHE A 256 -11.70 -31.30 5.08
N GLY A 257 -12.68 -31.88 4.36
CA GLY A 257 -12.47 -33.10 3.56
C GLY A 257 -12.22 -32.80 2.07
N GLU A 258 -11.99 -33.84 1.29
CA GLU A 258 -12.07 -33.75 -0.17
C GLU A 258 -13.56 -33.49 -0.58
N PRO A 259 -13.83 -32.72 -1.66
CA PRO A 259 -12.88 -32.17 -2.65
C PRO A 259 -12.33 -30.77 -2.30
N LEU A 260 -12.73 -30.18 -1.15
CA LEU A 260 -12.39 -28.80 -0.83
C LEU A 260 -10.88 -28.61 -0.62
N VAL A 261 -10.21 -29.56 0.02
CA VAL A 261 -8.75 -29.54 0.22
C VAL A 261 -8.03 -29.50 -1.13
N GLY A 262 -8.41 -30.39 -2.06
CA GLY A 262 -7.78 -30.44 -3.39
C GLY A 262 -8.06 -29.19 -4.23
N LEU A 263 -9.25 -28.59 -4.12
CA LEU A 263 -9.59 -27.35 -4.83
C LEU A 263 -8.78 -26.17 -4.31
N SER A 264 -8.73 -26.00 -2.99
CA SER A 264 -7.98 -24.93 -2.33
C SER A 264 -6.48 -25.01 -2.62
N ALA A 265 -5.91 -26.23 -2.53
CA ALA A 265 -4.51 -26.46 -2.81
C ALA A 265 -4.14 -26.11 -4.27
N ARG A 266 -4.95 -26.53 -5.24
CA ARG A 266 -4.74 -26.20 -6.66
C ARG A 266 -4.87 -24.70 -6.93
N PHE A 267 -5.78 -24.00 -6.26
CA PHE A 267 -5.93 -22.57 -6.40
C PHE A 267 -4.70 -21.79 -5.88
N ILE A 268 -4.28 -22.08 -4.66
CA ILE A 268 -3.20 -21.35 -4.00
C ILE A 268 -1.86 -21.67 -4.66
N GLN A 269 -1.58 -22.93 -5.04
CA GLN A 269 -0.31 -23.35 -5.66
C GLN A 269 -0.12 -22.84 -7.10
N ARG A 270 -1.09 -22.14 -7.69
CA ARG A 270 -0.88 -21.37 -8.93
C ARG A 270 0.09 -20.21 -8.72
N ASN A 271 0.17 -19.69 -7.52
CA ASN A 271 1.18 -18.69 -7.16
C ASN A 271 2.51 -19.41 -6.90
N THR A 272 3.49 -19.18 -7.77
CA THR A 272 4.82 -19.81 -7.70
C THR A 272 5.66 -19.32 -6.52
N ALA A 273 5.29 -18.22 -5.89
CA ALA A 273 5.95 -17.67 -4.70
C ALA A 273 5.54 -18.39 -3.40
N GLN A 274 4.49 -19.23 -3.45
CA GLN A 274 4.01 -19.98 -2.29
C GLN A 274 4.82 -21.27 -2.08
N ILE A 275 5.01 -21.66 -0.82
CA ILE A 275 5.66 -22.92 -0.46
C ILE A 275 4.77 -24.08 -0.91
N LYS A 276 5.32 -24.99 -1.71
CA LYS A 276 4.60 -26.18 -2.13
C LYS A 276 4.37 -27.12 -0.94
N LYS A 277 3.09 -27.46 -0.70
CA LYS A 277 2.65 -28.37 0.35
C LYS A 277 1.83 -29.50 -0.24
N ASN A 278 2.01 -30.72 0.27
CA ASN A 278 1.23 -31.88 -0.12
C ASN A 278 0.10 -32.12 0.89
N ILE A 279 -0.90 -31.25 0.84
CA ILE A 279 -1.97 -31.24 1.83
C ILE A 279 -2.93 -32.40 1.60
N ARG A 280 -3.27 -33.11 2.67
CA ARG A 280 -4.19 -34.25 2.70
C ARG A 280 -5.26 -34.06 3.76
N PRO A 281 -6.51 -34.41 3.47
CA PRO A 281 -7.55 -34.41 4.51
C PRO A 281 -7.27 -35.57 5.49
N PHE A 282 -7.63 -35.36 6.74
CA PHE A 282 -7.62 -36.42 7.73
C PHE A 282 -8.63 -37.51 7.34
N SER A 283 -8.18 -38.77 7.19
CA SER A 283 -8.99 -39.91 6.75
C SER A 283 -9.80 -40.57 7.87
N GLY A 284 -9.69 -40.08 9.10
CA GLY A 284 -10.55 -40.54 10.21
C GLY A 284 -11.98 -40.09 10.02
N GLN A 285 -12.98 -40.91 10.45
CA GLN A 285 -14.40 -40.66 10.28
C GLN A 285 -14.90 -39.36 10.96
N MET A 286 -14.57 -38.22 10.40
CA MET A 286 -15.39 -37.04 10.58
C MET A 286 -16.52 -37.10 9.56
N LYS A 287 -17.69 -37.61 9.99
CA LYS A 287 -18.93 -37.43 9.22
C LYS A 287 -19.13 -35.91 9.06
N PRO A 288 -19.11 -35.35 7.83
CA PRO A 288 -19.41 -33.96 7.66
C PRO A 288 -20.87 -33.75 8.05
N ASN A 289 -21.10 -33.04 9.15
CA ASN A 289 -22.42 -32.61 9.56
C ASN A 289 -22.88 -31.40 8.74
N TYR A 290 -22.73 -31.49 7.41
CA TYR A 290 -23.33 -30.54 6.50
C TYR A 290 -24.74 -31.02 6.17
N ARG A 291 -25.70 -30.62 6.95
CA ARG A 291 -27.06 -30.48 6.46
C ARG A 291 -27.06 -29.34 5.45
N SER A 292 -26.87 -29.66 4.17
CA SER A 292 -27.25 -28.76 3.08
C SER A 292 -28.77 -28.55 3.17
N LYS A 293 -29.17 -27.40 3.68
CA LYS A 293 -30.51 -26.91 3.32
C LYS A 293 -30.42 -26.57 1.83
N PRO A 294 -31.33 -27.05 0.99
CA PRO A 294 -31.42 -26.61 -0.38
C PRO A 294 -31.72 -25.10 -0.36
N THR A 295 -30.74 -24.27 -0.68
CA THR A 295 -30.97 -22.87 -0.99
C THR A 295 -31.64 -22.85 -2.35
N THR A 296 -32.87 -22.47 -2.36
CA THR A 296 -33.64 -22.02 -3.52
C THR A 296 -32.78 -21.01 -4.30
N GLU A 297 -32.66 -21.26 -5.59
CA GLU A 297 -31.99 -20.41 -6.56
C GLU A 297 -32.40 -18.94 -6.39
N THR A 298 -31.46 -18.10 -6.06
CA THR A 298 -31.53 -16.69 -6.39
C THR A 298 -30.43 -16.43 -7.40
N ALA A 299 -30.82 -16.55 -8.67
CA ALA A 299 -30.01 -16.12 -9.79
C ALA A 299 -29.79 -14.61 -9.67
N ILE A 300 -28.54 -14.19 -9.44
CA ILE A 300 -28.13 -12.80 -9.60
C ILE A 300 -27.97 -12.59 -11.10
N ALA A 301 -29.02 -12.05 -11.74
CA ALA A 301 -28.93 -11.50 -13.06
C ALA A 301 -28.02 -10.26 -13.00
N MET A 302 -26.83 -10.33 -13.60
CA MET A 302 -26.06 -9.15 -13.95
C MET A 302 -26.80 -8.48 -15.13
N SER A 303 -27.47 -7.36 -14.83
CA SER A 303 -27.97 -6.47 -15.87
C SER A 303 -26.77 -5.71 -16.45
N SER A 304 -26.44 -6.02 -17.71
CA SER A 304 -25.74 -5.13 -18.62
C SER A 304 -26.70 -4.01 -18.98
N ASP A 305 -26.47 -2.78 -18.56
CA ASP A 305 -26.99 -1.60 -19.24
C ASP A 305 -26.12 -0.37 -19.01
N SER A 306 -25.66 0.15 -20.19
CA SER A 306 -25.23 1.52 -20.59
C SER A 306 -24.17 2.23 -19.78
#